data_ec3c0425c425add4a1f43a0a4520cb0e
#
_entry.id   ec3c0425c425add4a1f43a0a4520cb0e
#
_cell.length_a   1.000
_cell.length_b   1.000
_cell.length_c   1.000
_cell.angle_alpha   90.00
_cell.angle_beta   90.00
_cell.angle_gamma   90.00
#
_symmetry.space_group_name_H-M   'P 1'
#
loop_
_entity.id
_entity.type
_entity.pdbx_description
1 polymer ?
#
loop_
_entity_poly.entity_id
_entity_poly.type
_entity_poly.pdbx_seq_one_letter_code
_entity_poly.pdbx_strand_id
1 'polypeptide(L)'
;IFILLLGVIALTQLPITQFPNIAPPEVTVTTKYTGANAETCVKAVVTPLERAINGVPGMSYMTSVSGNDGTSVISIVFKSGTDPELAAVNVQNRVSSALDELPQEAVKAGVIVEKVQNSMLLYLNLLSNDTSIDEKFLYNFTDINILPELKRIEGVGFADIMGSREYSM
;
A
#
# COMPACT_ATOMS: atom_id res chain seq x y z
N ILE A 1 38.01 15.97 -28.66
CA ILE A 1 37.72 14.53 -28.55
C ILE A 1 37.39 14.16 -27.10
N PHE A 2 38.24 14.59 -26.12
CA PHE A 2 38.04 14.24 -24.70
C PHE A 2 36.73 14.80 -24.12
N ILE A 3 36.32 16.01 -24.47
CA ILE A 3 35.06 16.65 -24.06
C ILE A 3 33.84 15.92 -24.64
N LEU A 4 33.93 15.47 -25.90
CA LEU A 4 32.89 14.69 -26.54
C LEU A 4 32.68 13.33 -25.87
N LEU A 5 33.76 12.65 -25.50
CA LEU A 5 33.73 11.38 -24.78
C LEU A 5 33.09 11.54 -23.38
N LEU A 6 33.50 12.58 -22.64
CA LEU A 6 32.89 12.92 -21.35
C LEU A 6 31.39 13.26 -21.46
N GLY A 7 31.01 13.98 -22.52
CA GLY A 7 29.58 14.29 -22.78
C GLY A 7 28.72 13.06 -23.03
N VAL A 8 29.23 12.10 -23.80
CA VAL A 8 28.51 10.83 -24.05
C VAL A 8 28.36 9.99 -22.77
N ILE A 9 29.43 9.91 -21.96
CA ILE A 9 29.39 9.20 -20.68
C ILE A 9 28.41 9.88 -19.71
N ALA A 10 28.39 11.23 -19.65
CA ALA A 10 27.44 11.95 -18.82
C ALA A 10 25.99 11.73 -19.26
N LEU A 11 25.70 11.68 -20.57
CA LEU A 11 24.36 11.38 -21.09
C LEU A 11 23.85 9.99 -20.70
N THR A 12 24.71 8.99 -20.62
CA THR A 12 24.31 7.62 -20.23
C THR A 12 24.09 7.46 -18.72
N GLN A 13 24.62 8.38 -17.92
CA GLN A 13 24.48 8.34 -16.46
C GLN A 13 23.41 9.31 -15.91
N LEU A 14 22.83 10.16 -16.75
CA LEU A 14 21.73 11.03 -16.34
C LEU A 14 20.47 10.18 -16.09
N PRO A 15 19.91 10.22 -14.88
CA PRO A 15 18.62 9.55 -14.62
C PRO A 15 17.52 10.27 -15.41
N ILE A 16 16.93 9.56 -16.36
CA ILE A 16 15.79 10.06 -17.15
C ILE A 16 14.51 9.70 -16.37
N THR A 17 14.14 10.54 -15.44
CA THR A 17 12.84 10.46 -14.79
C THR A 17 11.98 11.63 -15.25
N GLN A 18 10.78 11.34 -15.74
CA GLN A 18 9.83 12.35 -16.20
C GLN A 18 9.35 13.24 -15.03
N PHE A 19 9.28 12.66 -13.83
CA PHE A 19 9.00 13.36 -12.59
C PHE A 19 10.00 12.93 -11.51
N PRO A 20 10.60 13.86 -10.77
CA PRO A 20 11.44 13.51 -9.63
C PRO A 20 10.58 12.81 -8.57
N ASN A 21 11.10 11.76 -7.92
CA ASN A 21 10.48 11.11 -6.77
C ASN A 21 10.47 12.05 -5.57
N ILE A 22 9.55 13.02 -5.56
CA ILE A 22 9.40 14.02 -4.49
C ILE A 22 8.46 13.48 -3.41
N ALA A 23 7.58 12.53 -3.75
CA ALA A 23 6.66 11.95 -2.79
C ALA A 23 7.42 11.21 -1.68
N PRO A 24 7.22 11.59 -0.42
CA PRO A 24 7.81 10.87 0.70
C PRO A 24 7.28 9.42 0.71
N PRO A 25 8.11 8.43 1.05
CA PRO A 25 7.65 7.05 1.19
C PRO A 25 6.59 6.95 2.26
N GLU A 26 5.57 6.15 2.00
CA GLU A 26 4.47 5.89 2.92
C GLU A 26 4.30 4.37 3.10
N VAL A 27 4.06 3.95 4.34
CA VAL A 27 3.73 2.57 4.70
C VAL A 27 2.40 2.59 5.43
N THR A 28 1.48 1.73 5.00
CA THR A 28 0.19 1.56 5.67
C THR A 28 0.16 0.26 6.46
N VAL A 29 -0.45 0.33 7.64
CA VAL A 29 -0.76 -0.84 8.47
C VAL A 29 -2.28 -0.94 8.57
N THR A 30 -2.83 -1.98 7.97
CA THR A 30 -4.27 -2.24 7.96
C THR A 30 -4.59 -3.42 8.86
N THR A 31 -5.60 -3.27 9.69
CA THR A 31 -6.11 -4.33 10.57
C THR A 31 -7.62 -4.27 10.65
N LYS A 32 -8.23 -5.42 10.97
CA LYS A 32 -9.68 -5.54 11.11
C LYS A 32 -10.02 -6.19 12.45
N TYR A 33 -10.77 -5.46 13.28
CA TYR A 33 -11.32 -5.99 14.52
C TYR A 33 -12.84 -6.18 14.35
N THR A 34 -13.23 -7.36 13.90
CA THR A 34 -14.63 -7.68 13.57
C THR A 34 -15.53 -7.54 14.78
N GLY A 35 -16.62 -6.77 14.63
CA GLY A 35 -17.60 -6.54 15.68
C GLY A 35 -17.28 -5.37 16.63
N ALA A 36 -16.12 -4.73 16.49
CA ALA A 36 -15.78 -3.53 17.26
C ALA A 36 -16.25 -2.24 16.55
N ASN A 37 -16.60 -1.24 17.33
CA ASN A 37 -16.82 0.12 16.84
C ASN A 37 -15.48 0.87 16.75
N ALA A 38 -15.49 2.04 16.10
CA ALA A 38 -14.29 2.85 15.88
C ALA A 38 -13.55 3.20 17.19
N GLU A 39 -14.27 3.55 18.27
CA GLU A 39 -13.66 3.89 19.55
C GLU A 39 -12.94 2.71 20.18
N THR A 40 -13.53 1.51 20.12
CA THR A 40 -12.92 0.28 20.60
C THR A 40 -11.69 -0.09 19.77
N CYS A 41 -11.77 0.05 18.44
CA CYS A 41 -10.63 -0.16 17.55
C CYS A 41 -9.46 0.77 17.90
N VAL A 42 -9.73 2.06 18.13
CA VAL A 42 -8.70 3.02 18.51
C VAL A 42 -8.03 2.61 19.82
N LYS A 43 -8.79 2.26 20.86
CA LYS A 43 -8.25 1.93 22.18
C LYS A 43 -7.52 0.58 22.20
N ALA A 44 -8.12 -0.45 21.59
CA ALA A 44 -7.64 -1.83 21.74
C ALA A 44 -6.62 -2.23 20.66
N VAL A 45 -6.61 -1.57 19.50
CA VAL A 45 -5.77 -1.98 18.36
C VAL A 45 -4.83 -0.86 17.92
N VAL A 46 -5.38 0.33 17.62
CA VAL A 46 -4.59 1.42 17.05
C VAL A 46 -3.58 1.94 18.08
N THR A 47 -4.00 2.21 19.30
CA THR A 47 -3.10 2.78 20.34
C THR A 47 -1.90 1.88 20.66
N PRO A 48 -2.01 0.56 20.85
CA PRO A 48 -0.86 -0.34 21.01
C PRO A 48 0.06 -0.32 19.78
N LEU A 49 -0.52 -0.39 18.57
CA LEU A 49 0.25 -0.36 17.32
C LEU A 49 1.00 0.96 17.13
N GLU A 50 0.33 2.10 17.33
CA GLU A 50 0.97 3.42 17.26
C GLU A 50 2.13 3.55 18.24
N ARG A 51 1.94 3.06 19.45
CA ARG A 51 3.00 3.08 20.47
C ARG A 51 4.20 2.25 20.05
N ALA A 52 3.99 1.08 19.46
CA ALA A 52 5.06 0.22 19.00
C ALA A 52 5.77 0.79 17.76
N ILE A 53 5.02 1.34 16.82
CA ILE A 53 5.55 1.92 15.58
C ILE A 53 6.27 3.25 15.85
N ASN A 54 5.88 3.96 16.89
CA ASN A 54 6.51 5.24 17.22
C ASN A 54 8.02 5.07 17.43
N GLY A 55 8.79 5.94 16.78
CA GLY A 55 10.25 5.88 16.81
C GLY A 55 10.90 4.98 15.76
N VAL A 56 10.17 4.54 14.75
CA VAL A 56 10.77 3.90 13.57
C VAL A 56 11.72 4.90 12.87
N PRO A 57 12.95 4.48 12.51
CA PRO A 57 13.91 5.35 11.87
C PRO A 57 13.39 5.98 10.58
N GLY A 58 13.58 7.28 10.42
CA GLY A 58 13.14 8.02 9.23
C GLY A 58 11.67 8.41 9.21
N MET A 59 10.86 8.02 10.20
CA MET A 59 9.47 8.44 10.31
C MET A 59 9.36 9.98 10.47
N SER A 60 8.44 10.58 9.75
CA SER A 60 8.11 12.00 9.84
C SER A 60 6.88 12.22 10.72
N TYR A 61 5.78 11.58 10.36
CA TYR A 61 4.54 11.57 11.14
C TYR A 61 3.72 10.31 10.84
N MET A 62 2.70 10.09 11.64
CA MET A 62 1.79 8.97 11.51
C MET A 62 0.36 9.48 11.73
N THR A 63 -0.58 8.94 10.97
CA THR A 63 -2.03 9.24 11.09
C THR A 63 -2.79 7.94 11.11
N SER A 64 -3.89 7.90 11.87
CA SER A 64 -4.71 6.70 12.00
C SER A 64 -6.17 7.01 11.78
N VAL A 65 -6.87 6.14 11.08
CA VAL A 65 -8.31 6.22 10.84
C VAL A 65 -8.94 4.88 11.22
N SER A 66 -10.04 4.93 11.96
CA SER A 66 -10.81 3.74 12.33
C SER A 66 -12.26 3.89 11.93
N GLY A 67 -12.77 2.88 11.23
CA GLY A 67 -14.18 2.79 10.83
C GLY A 67 -15.04 2.05 11.86
N ASN A 68 -16.35 2.28 11.80
CA ASN A 68 -17.33 1.53 12.62
C ASN A 68 -17.56 0.09 12.13
N ASP A 69 -16.95 -0.26 11.00
CA ASP A 69 -16.90 -1.63 10.45
C ASP A 69 -15.79 -2.49 11.08
N GLY A 70 -15.05 -1.90 12.03
CA GLY A 70 -13.93 -2.54 12.70
C GLY A 70 -12.61 -2.45 11.93
N THR A 71 -12.58 -1.80 10.77
CA THR A 71 -11.34 -1.61 10.01
C THR A 71 -10.57 -0.40 10.54
N SER A 72 -9.27 -0.58 10.72
CA SER A 72 -8.35 0.51 11.11
C SER A 72 -7.17 0.54 10.16
N VAL A 73 -6.79 1.74 9.75
CA VAL A 73 -5.66 2.02 8.87
C VAL A 73 -4.74 3.03 9.54
N ILE A 74 -3.47 2.69 9.66
CA ILE A 74 -2.41 3.55 10.18
C ILE A 74 -1.49 3.88 9.01
N SER A 75 -1.41 5.13 8.62
CA SER A 75 -0.52 5.63 7.57
C SER A 75 0.72 6.26 8.19
N ILE A 76 1.89 5.73 7.86
CA ILE A 76 3.19 6.17 8.36
C ILE A 76 3.94 6.82 7.20
N VAL A 77 4.21 8.11 7.31
CA VAL A 77 4.92 8.90 6.31
C VAL A 77 6.37 9.07 6.74
N PHE A 78 7.29 8.77 5.85
CA PHE A 78 8.73 8.85 6.07
C PHE A 78 9.33 10.12 5.45
N LYS A 79 10.53 10.46 5.86
CA LYS A 79 11.29 11.56 5.26
C LYS A 79 11.70 11.20 3.83
N SER A 80 11.73 12.19 2.95
CA SER A 80 12.23 12.01 1.58
C SER A 80 13.65 11.44 1.59
N GLY A 81 13.92 10.46 0.72
CA GLY A 81 15.18 9.75 0.65
C GLY A 81 15.30 8.53 1.58
N THR A 82 14.28 8.23 2.38
CA THR A 82 14.22 6.95 3.12
C THR A 82 13.92 5.82 2.14
N ASP A 83 14.62 4.69 2.29
CA ASP A 83 14.35 3.49 1.51
C ASP A 83 13.00 2.88 1.90
N PRO A 84 12.03 2.78 0.98
CA PRO A 84 10.68 2.26 1.26
C PRO A 84 10.69 0.80 1.72
N GLU A 85 11.62 -0.03 1.20
CA GLU A 85 11.73 -1.44 1.58
C GLU A 85 12.17 -1.57 3.02
N LEU A 86 13.24 -0.86 3.38
CA LEU A 86 13.75 -0.87 4.74
C LEU A 86 12.74 -0.27 5.73
N ALA A 87 12.01 0.76 5.32
CA ALA A 87 10.94 1.36 6.12
C ALA A 87 9.83 0.34 6.41
N ALA A 88 9.35 -0.38 5.39
CA ALA A 88 8.32 -1.41 5.55
C ALA A 88 8.77 -2.55 6.47
N VAL A 89 10.01 -3.03 6.31
CA VAL A 89 10.59 -4.07 7.18
C VAL A 89 10.67 -3.59 8.64
N ASN A 90 11.09 -2.35 8.88
CA ASN A 90 11.16 -1.79 10.22
C ASN A 90 9.79 -1.67 10.86
N VAL A 91 8.77 -1.21 10.11
CA VAL A 91 7.38 -1.17 10.57
C VAL A 91 6.87 -2.57 10.88
N GLN A 92 7.09 -3.53 9.97
CA GLN A 92 6.67 -4.93 10.16
C GLN A 92 7.27 -5.55 11.43
N ASN A 93 8.55 -5.30 11.70
CA ASN A 93 9.21 -5.80 12.93
C ASN A 93 8.57 -5.19 14.18
N ARG A 94 8.24 -3.90 14.18
CA ARG A 94 7.57 -3.22 15.29
C ARG A 94 6.14 -3.73 15.49
N VAL A 95 5.38 -3.88 14.40
CA VAL A 95 4.04 -4.46 14.42
C VAL A 95 4.07 -5.88 15.00
N SER A 96 5.01 -6.71 14.54
CA SER A 96 5.16 -8.08 15.03
C SER A 96 5.43 -8.14 16.53
N SER A 97 6.19 -7.19 17.07
CA SER A 97 6.45 -7.10 18.52
C SER A 97 5.23 -6.69 19.35
N ALA A 98 4.24 -6.06 18.72
CA ALA A 98 3.03 -5.59 19.39
C ALA A 98 1.84 -6.57 19.27
N LEU A 99 1.97 -7.63 18.49
CA LEU A 99 0.86 -8.58 18.26
C LEU A 99 0.30 -9.19 19.56
N ASP A 100 1.16 -9.42 20.55
CA ASP A 100 0.75 -9.99 21.84
C ASP A 100 -0.10 -9.01 22.69
N GLU A 101 -0.05 -7.71 22.38
CA GLU A 101 -0.86 -6.68 23.05
C GLU A 101 -2.24 -6.49 22.41
N LEU A 102 -2.48 -7.12 21.23
CA LEU A 102 -3.71 -6.96 20.48
C LEU A 102 -4.76 -8.02 20.85
N PRO A 103 -6.07 -7.69 20.68
CA PRO A 103 -7.13 -8.69 20.80
C PRO A 103 -6.93 -9.83 19.81
N GLN A 104 -7.24 -11.07 20.25
CA GLN A 104 -7.05 -12.27 19.43
C GLN A 104 -7.82 -12.23 18.11
N GLU A 105 -8.99 -11.60 18.09
CA GLU A 105 -9.82 -11.44 16.89
C GLU A 105 -9.11 -10.56 15.84
N ALA A 106 -8.44 -9.50 16.27
CA ALA A 106 -7.66 -8.63 15.36
C ALA A 106 -6.41 -9.36 14.84
N VAL A 107 -5.74 -10.12 15.71
CA VAL A 107 -4.57 -10.95 15.32
C VAL A 107 -4.98 -12.04 14.33
N LYS A 108 -6.13 -12.71 14.53
CA LYS A 108 -6.66 -13.73 13.62
C LYS A 108 -7.06 -13.16 12.27
N ALA A 109 -7.62 -11.94 12.24
CA ALA A 109 -7.94 -11.25 11.00
C ALA A 109 -6.68 -10.83 10.21
N GLY A 110 -5.55 -10.71 10.90
CA GLY A 110 -4.27 -10.32 10.36
C GLY A 110 -4.01 -8.81 10.45
N VAL A 111 -2.73 -8.48 10.61
CA VAL A 111 -2.24 -7.11 10.51
C VAL A 111 -1.36 -7.04 9.27
N ILE A 112 -1.81 -6.28 8.27
CA ILE A 112 -1.20 -6.20 6.95
C ILE A 112 -0.37 -4.91 6.90
N VAL A 113 0.89 -5.04 6.53
CA VAL A 113 1.81 -3.91 6.32
C VAL A 113 2.15 -3.81 4.86
N GLU A 114 1.79 -2.71 4.23
CA GLU A 114 1.98 -2.49 2.80
C GLU A 114 2.67 -1.15 2.53
N LYS A 115 3.50 -1.13 1.50
CA LYS A 115 4.06 0.11 0.97
C LYS A 115 3.03 0.79 0.08
N VAL A 116 2.82 2.08 0.28
CA VAL A 116 1.98 2.88 -0.61
C VAL A 116 2.85 3.45 -1.72
N GLN A 117 2.51 3.12 -2.95
CA GLN A 117 3.06 3.81 -4.12
C GLN A 117 2.12 4.92 -4.53
N ASN A 118 2.53 6.15 -4.28
CA ASN A 118 1.71 7.34 -4.53
C ASN A 118 1.63 7.77 -6.01
N SER A 119 2.24 7.01 -6.93
CA SER A 119 2.18 7.30 -8.36
C SER A 119 1.60 6.12 -9.14
N MET A 120 0.43 6.34 -9.72
CA MET A 120 -0.14 5.42 -10.69
C MET A 120 0.58 5.58 -12.03
N LEU A 121 1.14 4.49 -12.55
CA LEU A 121 1.83 4.47 -13.84
C LEU A 121 0.83 4.41 -15.01
N LEU A 122 -0.25 3.65 -14.85
CA LEU A 122 -1.17 3.35 -15.93
C LEU A 122 -2.57 3.10 -15.38
N TYR A 123 -3.58 3.65 -16.06
CA TYR A 123 -4.98 3.31 -15.88
C TYR A 123 -5.47 2.50 -17.09
N LEU A 124 -5.97 1.31 -16.84
CA LEU A 124 -6.56 0.44 -17.86
C LEU A 124 -8.08 0.47 -17.73
N ASN A 125 -8.77 0.79 -18.81
CA ASN A 125 -10.23 0.72 -18.90
C ASN A 125 -10.62 -0.51 -19.70
N LEU A 126 -11.40 -1.40 -19.08
CA LEU A 126 -11.98 -2.56 -19.75
C LEU A 126 -13.39 -2.20 -20.24
N LEU A 127 -13.61 -2.35 -21.53
CA LEU A 127 -14.88 -2.03 -22.18
C LEU A 127 -15.39 -3.27 -22.92
N SER A 128 -16.71 -3.48 -22.89
CA SER A 128 -17.38 -4.48 -23.72
C SER A 128 -18.31 -3.80 -24.72
N ASN A 129 -18.30 -4.28 -25.96
CA ASN A 129 -19.26 -3.87 -26.98
C ASN A 129 -20.55 -4.71 -26.91
N ASP A 130 -20.60 -5.75 -26.13
CA ASP A 130 -21.76 -6.59 -25.94
C ASP A 130 -22.60 -6.04 -24.76
N THR A 131 -23.82 -5.62 -25.06
CA THR A 131 -24.77 -5.07 -24.08
C THR A 131 -25.34 -6.12 -23.11
N SER A 132 -25.11 -7.40 -23.36
CA SER A 132 -25.49 -8.48 -22.46
C SER A 132 -24.51 -8.69 -21.29
N ILE A 133 -23.32 -8.08 -21.38
CA ILE A 133 -22.28 -8.19 -20.37
C ILE A 133 -22.46 -7.09 -19.32
N ASP A 134 -22.78 -7.50 -18.09
CA ASP A 134 -22.93 -6.60 -16.96
C ASP A 134 -21.57 -6.17 -16.37
N GLU A 135 -21.54 -5.01 -15.75
CA GLU A 135 -20.38 -4.45 -15.04
C GLU A 135 -19.79 -5.43 -14.01
N LYS A 136 -20.66 -6.19 -13.33
CA LYS A 136 -20.23 -7.22 -12.37
C LYS A 136 -19.45 -8.36 -13.03
N PHE A 137 -19.86 -8.77 -14.23
CA PHE A 137 -19.15 -9.78 -14.99
C PHE A 137 -17.76 -9.27 -15.38
N LEU A 138 -17.67 -8.03 -15.86
CA LEU A 138 -16.38 -7.41 -16.21
C LEU A 138 -15.45 -7.30 -15.00
N TYR A 139 -15.99 -6.94 -13.84
CA TYR A 139 -15.23 -6.91 -12.60
C TYR A 139 -14.64 -8.28 -12.25
N ASN A 140 -15.48 -9.33 -12.17
CA ASN A 140 -15.04 -10.68 -11.85
C ASN A 140 -14.08 -11.25 -12.92
N PHE A 141 -14.32 -10.97 -14.20
CA PHE A 141 -13.42 -11.39 -15.26
C PHE A 141 -12.04 -10.74 -15.10
N THR A 142 -12.01 -9.46 -14.76
CA THR A 142 -10.77 -8.71 -14.52
C THR A 142 -10.04 -9.25 -13.30
N ASP A 143 -10.73 -9.50 -12.20
CA ASP A 143 -10.15 -9.99 -10.95
C ASP A 143 -9.55 -11.39 -11.11
N ILE A 144 -10.25 -12.29 -11.82
CA ILE A 144 -9.81 -13.69 -11.98
C ILE A 144 -8.74 -13.84 -13.08
N ASN A 145 -8.87 -13.12 -14.20
CA ASN A 145 -8.05 -13.38 -15.38
C ASN A 145 -6.99 -12.31 -15.65
N ILE A 146 -7.29 -11.04 -15.42
CA ILE A 146 -6.42 -9.93 -15.82
C ILE A 146 -5.50 -9.51 -14.67
N LEU A 147 -6.05 -9.30 -13.49
CA LEU A 147 -5.30 -8.81 -12.33
C LEU A 147 -4.12 -9.71 -11.94
N PRO A 148 -4.27 -11.06 -11.90
CA PRO A 148 -3.13 -11.95 -11.60
C PRO A 148 -2.02 -11.88 -12.65
N GLU A 149 -2.39 -11.74 -13.92
CA GLU A 149 -1.40 -11.62 -15.01
C GLU A 149 -0.64 -10.30 -14.94
N LEU A 150 -1.33 -9.20 -14.63
CA LEU A 150 -0.68 -7.90 -14.42
C LEU A 150 0.29 -7.93 -13.23
N LYS A 151 -0.09 -8.57 -12.13
CA LYS A 151 0.77 -8.72 -10.94
C LYS A 151 2.00 -9.59 -11.16
N ARG A 152 2.02 -10.44 -12.20
CA ARG A 152 3.18 -11.29 -12.58
C ARG A 152 4.21 -10.57 -13.43
N ILE A 153 3.86 -9.43 -14.02
CA ILE A 153 4.78 -8.67 -14.87
C ILE A 153 5.92 -8.13 -13.99
N GLU A 154 7.15 -8.42 -14.38
CA GLU A 154 8.33 -7.90 -13.67
C GLU A 154 8.32 -6.36 -13.67
N GLY A 155 8.49 -5.75 -12.50
CA GLY A 155 8.43 -4.30 -12.32
C GLY A 155 7.07 -3.75 -11.93
N VAL A 156 5.98 -4.55 -11.95
CA VAL A 156 4.68 -4.15 -11.42
C VAL A 156 4.67 -4.39 -9.92
N GLY A 157 4.77 -3.33 -9.13
CA GLY A 157 4.74 -3.40 -7.67
C GLY A 157 3.33 -3.45 -7.08
N PHE A 158 2.35 -2.89 -7.80
CA PHE A 158 0.96 -2.84 -7.35
C PHE A 158 0.01 -2.79 -8.55
N ALA A 159 -1.08 -3.55 -8.49
CA ALA A 159 -2.20 -3.47 -9.42
C ALA A 159 -3.49 -3.76 -8.66
N ASP A 160 -4.50 -2.93 -8.86
CA ASP A 160 -5.80 -3.04 -8.20
C ASP A 160 -6.94 -2.56 -9.11
N ILE A 161 -8.16 -3.01 -8.83
CA ILE A 161 -9.36 -2.65 -9.58
C ILE A 161 -10.07 -1.51 -8.85
N MET A 162 -10.24 -0.38 -9.52
CA MET A 162 -10.99 0.74 -8.96
C MET A 162 -12.50 0.44 -9.01
N GLY A 163 -13.14 0.44 -7.85
CA GLY A 163 -14.57 0.18 -7.71
C GLY A 163 -14.89 -1.29 -7.46
N SER A 164 -15.11 -1.63 -6.19
CA SER A 164 -15.48 -2.98 -5.78
C SER A 164 -16.94 -3.26 -6.14
N ARG A 165 -17.18 -4.33 -6.89
CA ARG A 165 -18.50 -4.86 -7.27
C ARG A 165 -18.53 -6.38 -7.04
N GLU A 166 -18.17 -6.82 -5.85
CA GLU A 166 -18.16 -8.22 -5.49
C GLU A 166 -19.59 -8.79 -5.46
N TYR A 167 -19.74 -10.04 -5.91
CA TYR A 167 -20.94 -10.80 -5.66
C TYR A 167 -20.98 -11.16 -4.17
N SER A 168 -21.91 -10.61 -3.41
CA SER A 168 -22.22 -11.14 -2.08
C SER A 168 -23.20 -12.32 -2.23
N MET A 169 -22.79 -13.48 -1.73
CA MET A 169 -23.68 -14.61 -1.50
C MET A 169 -24.38 -14.47 -0.15
#